data_2fb57b0e1f34a61bab481eba6fe68aca
#
_entry.id   2fb57b0e1f34a61bab481eba6fe68aca
#
_cell.length_a   1.000
_cell.length_b   1.000
_cell.length_c   1.000
_cell.angle_alpha   90.00
_cell.angle_beta   90.00
_cell.angle_gamma   90.00
#
_symmetry.space_group_name_H-M   'P 1'
#
loop_
_entity.id
_entity.type
_entity.pdbx_description
1 polymer ?
#
loop_
_entity_poly.entity_id
_entity_poly.type
_entity_poly.pdbx_seq_one_letter_code
_entity_poly.pdbx_strand_id
1 'polypeptide(L)'
;MDFSLGRGSNELVIDCSSSDLKVAVGNYNSKTGNITIEKMGVVPLEGDAINDGAVADSFGIVMALKHALARLDIRMKSCILTTEGAFVHSRDLELPVVKEDQLKDMVKYEILGQGSNRDMSIDYLVYGTTKDAETNADKIQVRATAIPTDVIKDYREFLKNMDLNPVALDVNPNAVRKLFSQGIVNGNVNIKQSTILLIELSSKTTTVTVLDKGFPVLSRRLQFGHGNIRQVADSVKKLQSGSQQSSLARRLNITTSEAESSVPIEDIDVWNETVAETPALQSAVNAYFKSLVDAVSRTAQFSIAKYHIDAISTCFLYGSGAGYKKIDKELARQLGTQVEILKALSTVNGPKDFVLGQFINCCGALIRHD
;
A
#
# COMPACT_ATOMS: atom_id res chain seq x y z
N MET A 1 -9.74 21.47 -26.03
CA MET A 1 -10.49 20.23 -26.35
C MET A 1 -10.90 19.63 -25.03
N ASP A 2 -12.17 19.84 -24.69
CA ASP A 2 -12.74 19.27 -23.46
C ASP A 2 -12.82 17.76 -23.58
N PHE A 3 -11.92 17.05 -22.93
CA PHE A 3 -12.15 15.66 -22.61
C PHE A 3 -13.10 15.59 -21.41
N SER A 4 -14.39 15.64 -21.68
CA SER A 4 -15.38 15.19 -20.71
C SER A 4 -15.19 13.69 -20.54
N LEU A 5 -14.38 13.29 -19.53
CA LEU A 5 -14.33 11.92 -19.05
C LEU A 5 -15.74 11.56 -18.58
N GLY A 6 -16.41 10.68 -19.34
CA GLY A 6 -17.77 10.28 -19.09
C GLY A 6 -17.92 9.74 -17.66
N ARG A 7 -18.88 10.28 -16.94
CA ARG A 7 -19.26 9.85 -15.59
C ARG A 7 -19.49 8.35 -15.58
N GLY A 8 -18.58 7.59 -14.93
CA GLY A 8 -18.73 6.16 -14.72
C GLY A 8 -17.97 5.25 -15.68
N SER A 9 -16.99 5.75 -16.45
CA SER A 9 -16.11 4.84 -17.22
C SER A 9 -15.17 4.10 -16.29
N ASN A 10 -15.00 2.79 -16.55
CA ASN A 10 -14.01 1.98 -15.85
C ASN A 10 -12.60 2.45 -16.18
N GLU A 11 -11.75 2.41 -15.18
CA GLU A 11 -10.31 2.72 -15.28
C GLU A 11 -9.49 1.52 -14.85
N LEU A 12 -8.36 1.33 -15.51
CA LEU A 12 -7.35 0.34 -15.13
C LEU A 12 -6.38 0.99 -14.15
N VAL A 13 -6.22 0.37 -12.98
CA VAL A 13 -5.21 0.76 -11.99
C VAL A 13 -4.17 -0.35 -11.85
N ILE A 14 -2.89 0.04 -11.81
CA ILE A 14 -1.75 -0.85 -11.59
C ILE A 14 -1.01 -0.34 -10.35
N ASP A 15 -0.95 -1.16 -9.30
CA ASP A 15 -0.18 -0.89 -8.08
C ASP A 15 1.18 -1.58 -8.17
N CYS A 16 2.24 -0.76 -8.18
CA CYS A 16 3.65 -1.18 -8.29
C CYS A 16 4.43 -0.99 -6.97
N SER A 17 3.76 -0.96 -5.83
CA SER A 17 4.39 -0.61 -4.55
C SER A 17 5.04 -1.79 -3.81
N SER A 18 4.70 -3.01 -4.17
CA SER A 18 5.14 -4.23 -3.49
C SER A 18 5.87 -5.20 -4.41
N SER A 19 6.33 -6.32 -3.85
CA SER A 19 6.95 -7.42 -4.62
C SER A 19 5.99 -8.07 -5.63
N ASP A 20 4.67 -7.83 -5.49
CA ASP A 20 3.67 -8.30 -6.42
C ASP A 20 2.94 -7.08 -7.00
N LEU A 21 2.69 -7.09 -8.31
CA LEU A 21 1.80 -6.10 -8.90
C LEU A 21 0.36 -6.42 -8.55
N LYS A 22 -0.45 -5.40 -8.36
CA LYS A 22 -1.88 -5.56 -8.25
C LYS A 22 -2.56 -4.79 -9.38
N VAL A 23 -3.52 -5.44 -10.00
CA VAL A 23 -4.25 -4.88 -11.13
C VAL A 23 -5.72 -4.86 -10.77
N ALA A 24 -6.37 -3.72 -10.95
CA ALA A 24 -7.81 -3.60 -10.77
C ALA A 24 -8.44 -2.79 -11.89
N VAL A 25 -9.63 -3.18 -12.31
CA VAL A 25 -10.51 -2.40 -13.19
C VAL A 25 -11.75 -2.04 -12.42
N GLY A 26 -12.06 -0.78 -12.38
CA GLY A 26 -13.22 -0.28 -11.65
C GLY A 26 -13.52 1.17 -11.94
N ASN A 27 -14.51 1.70 -11.26
CA ASN A 27 -14.91 3.10 -11.40
C ASN A 27 -15.20 3.75 -10.05
N TYR A 28 -15.11 5.06 -10.02
CA TYR A 28 -15.51 5.91 -8.92
C TYR A 28 -16.70 6.75 -9.30
N ASN A 29 -17.75 6.71 -8.51
CA ASN A 29 -18.93 7.55 -8.67
C ASN A 29 -18.84 8.77 -7.74
N SER A 30 -18.49 9.92 -8.26
CA SER A 30 -18.30 11.16 -7.48
C SER A 30 -19.58 11.68 -6.79
N LYS A 31 -20.78 11.28 -7.27
CA LYS A 31 -22.06 11.69 -6.65
C LYS A 31 -22.35 10.91 -5.37
N THR A 32 -22.01 9.61 -5.35
CA THR A 32 -22.30 8.73 -4.22
C THR A 32 -21.08 8.49 -3.33
N GLY A 33 -19.87 8.79 -3.84
CA GLY A 33 -18.60 8.46 -3.19
C GLY A 33 -18.25 6.96 -3.26
N ASN A 34 -18.98 6.17 -4.07
CA ASN A 34 -18.79 4.74 -4.14
C ASN A 34 -17.80 4.34 -5.22
N ILE A 35 -17.02 3.29 -4.91
CA ILE A 35 -16.12 2.61 -5.83
C ILE A 35 -16.71 1.24 -6.15
N THR A 36 -16.65 0.86 -7.42
CA THR A 36 -17.01 -0.48 -7.87
C THR A 36 -15.82 -1.09 -8.60
N ILE A 37 -15.33 -2.22 -8.10
CA ILE A 37 -14.31 -3.03 -8.76
C ILE A 37 -15.00 -4.12 -9.58
N GLU A 38 -14.61 -4.26 -10.85
CA GLU A 38 -15.17 -5.27 -11.75
C GLU A 38 -14.20 -6.42 -12.02
N LYS A 39 -12.91 -6.11 -12.18
CA LYS A 39 -11.85 -7.10 -12.41
C LYS A 39 -10.68 -6.78 -11.51
N MET A 40 -9.99 -7.82 -11.07
CA MET A 40 -8.81 -7.66 -10.23
C MET A 40 -7.88 -8.85 -10.35
N GLY A 41 -6.61 -8.65 -10.01
CA GLY A 41 -5.64 -9.73 -9.94
C GLY A 41 -4.37 -9.31 -9.24
N VAL A 42 -3.76 -10.26 -8.54
CA VAL A 42 -2.40 -10.16 -8.03
C VAL A 42 -1.47 -10.84 -9.03
N VAL A 43 -0.39 -10.17 -9.37
CA VAL A 43 0.58 -10.59 -10.37
C VAL A 43 1.90 -10.81 -9.65
N PRO A 44 2.27 -12.06 -9.33
CA PRO A 44 3.55 -12.36 -8.73
C PRO A 44 4.69 -11.90 -9.65
N LEU A 45 5.71 -11.31 -9.05
CA LEU A 45 6.95 -10.96 -9.74
C LEU A 45 8.07 -11.88 -9.27
N GLU A 46 8.93 -12.28 -10.20
CA GLU A 46 10.13 -13.02 -9.86
C GLU A 46 11.23 -12.09 -9.37
N GLY A 47 11.97 -12.53 -8.37
CA GLY A 47 13.08 -11.77 -7.80
C GLY A 47 12.67 -10.40 -7.23
N ASP A 48 13.55 -9.44 -7.42
CA ASP A 48 13.37 -8.05 -7.02
C ASP A 48 13.03 -7.14 -8.22
N ALA A 49 12.14 -7.59 -9.12
CA ALA A 49 11.77 -6.82 -10.30
C ALA A 49 11.24 -5.42 -9.97
N ILE A 50 10.55 -5.29 -8.82
CA ILE A 50 10.29 -4.00 -8.16
C ILE A 50 11.03 -3.99 -6.83
N ASN A 51 11.94 -3.03 -6.68
CA ASN A 51 12.69 -2.86 -5.46
C ASN A 51 12.33 -1.52 -4.82
N ASP A 52 11.68 -1.61 -3.66
CA ASP A 52 11.20 -0.44 -2.92
C ASP A 52 10.42 0.55 -3.80
N GLY A 53 9.51 0.03 -4.63
CA GLY A 53 8.72 0.79 -5.58
C GLY A 53 9.44 1.19 -6.88
N ALA A 54 10.75 1.07 -6.98
CA ALA A 54 11.48 1.38 -8.21
C ALA A 54 11.53 0.17 -9.14
N VAL A 55 11.45 0.44 -10.45
CA VAL A 55 11.58 -0.58 -11.51
C VAL A 55 13.03 -1.06 -11.59
N ALA A 56 13.29 -2.32 -11.22
CA ALA A 56 14.61 -2.94 -11.28
C ALA A 56 14.75 -3.90 -12.49
N ASP A 57 13.68 -4.63 -12.83
CA ASP A 57 13.58 -5.47 -14.02
C ASP A 57 12.33 -5.15 -14.83
N SER A 58 12.45 -4.24 -15.76
CA SER A 58 11.38 -3.82 -16.66
C SER A 58 10.85 -4.97 -17.52
N PHE A 59 11.71 -5.90 -17.97
CA PHE A 59 11.30 -7.02 -18.82
C PHE A 59 10.43 -8.01 -18.05
N GLY A 60 10.83 -8.42 -16.85
CA GLY A 60 10.05 -9.31 -15.97
C GLY A 60 8.68 -8.73 -15.65
N ILE A 61 8.62 -7.44 -15.31
CA ILE A 61 7.35 -6.74 -15.06
C ILE A 61 6.44 -6.75 -16.30
N VAL A 62 6.98 -6.41 -17.47
CA VAL A 62 6.22 -6.38 -18.74
C VAL A 62 5.62 -7.75 -19.05
N MET A 63 6.40 -8.82 -18.91
CA MET A 63 5.93 -10.18 -19.21
C MET A 63 4.84 -10.62 -18.23
N ALA A 64 5.05 -10.43 -16.92
CA ALA A 64 4.08 -10.77 -15.89
C ALA A 64 2.76 -10.00 -16.06
N LEU A 65 2.85 -8.70 -16.31
CA LEU A 65 1.68 -7.84 -16.46
C LEU A 65 0.91 -8.15 -17.76
N LYS A 66 1.59 -8.38 -18.91
CA LYS A 66 0.93 -8.82 -20.16
C LYS A 66 0.14 -10.09 -19.95
N HIS A 67 0.74 -11.08 -19.30
CA HIS A 67 0.06 -12.35 -19.00
C HIS A 67 -1.19 -12.13 -18.12
N ALA A 68 -1.07 -11.31 -17.08
CA ALA A 68 -2.17 -11.00 -16.18
C ALA A 68 -3.32 -10.26 -16.88
N LEU A 69 -3.01 -9.23 -17.69
CA LEU A 69 -4.02 -8.49 -18.45
C LEU A 69 -4.77 -9.39 -19.44
N ALA A 70 -4.05 -10.28 -20.12
CA ALA A 70 -4.63 -11.26 -21.03
C ALA A 70 -5.57 -12.25 -20.28
N ARG A 71 -5.11 -12.80 -19.15
CA ARG A 71 -5.91 -13.73 -18.33
C ARG A 71 -7.18 -13.10 -17.79
N LEU A 72 -7.14 -11.82 -17.45
CA LEU A 72 -8.29 -11.06 -16.94
C LEU A 72 -9.15 -10.46 -18.08
N ASP A 73 -8.79 -10.70 -19.34
CA ASP A 73 -9.42 -10.06 -20.51
C ASP A 73 -9.56 -8.54 -20.35
N ILE A 74 -8.43 -7.89 -19.98
CA ILE A 74 -8.34 -6.43 -19.86
C ILE A 74 -7.68 -5.89 -21.14
N ARG A 75 -8.45 -5.07 -21.90
CA ARG A 75 -8.02 -4.49 -23.18
C ARG A 75 -7.88 -2.98 -23.15
N MET A 76 -7.93 -2.40 -21.96
CA MET A 76 -7.83 -0.95 -21.77
C MET A 76 -6.40 -0.48 -22.10
N LYS A 77 -6.33 0.71 -22.70
CA LYS A 77 -5.04 1.33 -23.07
C LYS A 77 -4.60 2.41 -22.09
N SER A 78 -5.55 3.09 -21.45
CA SER A 78 -5.27 4.08 -20.41
C SER A 78 -5.20 3.40 -19.05
N CYS A 79 -4.24 3.80 -18.23
CA CYS A 79 -4.09 3.29 -16.87
C CYS A 79 -3.66 4.36 -15.88
N ILE A 80 -4.04 4.15 -14.63
CA ILE A 80 -3.53 4.86 -13.46
C ILE A 80 -2.47 3.98 -12.83
N LEU A 81 -1.33 4.55 -12.49
CA LEU A 81 -0.30 3.87 -11.71
C LEU A 81 -0.36 4.35 -10.26
N THR A 82 -0.14 3.45 -9.30
CA THR A 82 0.13 3.83 -7.92
C THR A 82 1.40 3.15 -7.42
N THR A 83 2.15 3.87 -6.60
CA THR A 83 3.45 3.39 -6.09
C THR A 83 3.76 3.95 -4.72
N GLU A 84 4.74 3.34 -4.07
CA GLU A 84 5.37 3.85 -2.86
C GLU A 84 6.80 3.32 -2.77
N GLY A 85 7.72 4.15 -2.28
CA GLY A 85 9.11 3.78 -2.08
C GLY A 85 9.83 4.84 -1.26
N ALA A 86 11.08 4.56 -0.86
CA ALA A 86 11.90 5.54 -0.15
C ALA A 86 12.20 6.80 -0.98
N PHE A 87 11.98 6.76 -2.27
CA PHE A 87 12.11 7.91 -3.17
C PHE A 87 10.91 8.86 -3.13
N VAL A 88 9.78 8.44 -2.55
CA VAL A 88 8.60 9.31 -2.38
C VAL A 88 8.79 10.17 -1.14
N HIS A 89 8.96 11.47 -1.35
CA HIS A 89 9.04 12.43 -0.27
C HIS A 89 7.69 13.12 -0.11
N SER A 90 7.05 12.95 1.04
CA SER A 90 5.81 13.65 1.36
C SER A 90 5.98 14.44 2.65
N ARG A 91 5.48 15.69 2.66
CA ARG A 91 5.55 16.59 3.81
C ARG A 91 4.26 17.38 3.95
N ASP A 92 3.79 17.52 5.18
CA ASP A 92 2.76 18.49 5.52
C ASP A 92 3.42 19.83 5.83
N LEU A 93 2.93 20.88 5.19
CA LEU A 93 3.43 22.24 5.25
C LEU A 93 2.33 23.18 5.73
N GLU A 94 2.69 24.17 6.54
CA GLU A 94 1.85 25.30 6.88
C GLU A 94 2.44 26.54 6.23
N LEU A 95 1.77 27.08 5.23
CA LEU A 95 2.24 28.19 4.41
C LEU A 95 1.31 29.37 4.54
N PRO A 96 1.81 30.62 4.39
CA PRO A 96 0.95 31.79 4.36
C PRO A 96 -0.02 31.74 3.17
N VAL A 97 -1.14 32.40 3.31
CA VAL A 97 -2.10 32.55 2.22
C VAL A 97 -1.50 33.48 1.16
N VAL A 98 -1.18 32.92 -0.01
CA VAL A 98 -0.56 33.62 -1.14
C VAL A 98 -1.28 33.25 -2.44
N LYS A 99 -0.91 33.89 -3.55
CA LYS A 99 -1.40 33.53 -4.88
C LYS A 99 -0.87 32.15 -5.28
N GLU A 100 -1.60 31.46 -6.16
CA GLU A 100 -1.31 30.09 -6.58
C GLU A 100 0.12 29.90 -7.12
N ASP A 101 0.59 30.83 -7.99
CA ASP A 101 1.96 30.78 -8.53
C ASP A 101 3.03 30.85 -7.42
N GLN A 102 2.82 31.75 -6.47
CA GLN A 102 3.72 31.88 -5.31
C GLN A 102 3.67 30.65 -4.40
N LEU A 103 2.47 30.08 -4.23
CA LEU A 103 2.31 28.85 -3.44
C LEU A 103 3.11 27.70 -4.04
N LYS A 104 3.06 27.51 -5.35
CA LYS A 104 3.81 26.47 -6.05
C LYS A 104 5.33 26.58 -5.81
N ASP A 105 5.87 27.80 -5.91
CA ASP A 105 7.30 28.04 -5.67
C ASP A 105 7.66 27.81 -4.20
N MET A 106 6.82 28.24 -3.25
CA MET A 106 7.02 28.00 -1.83
C MET A 106 6.99 26.51 -1.50
N VAL A 107 6.00 25.77 -2.00
CA VAL A 107 5.92 24.32 -1.82
C VAL A 107 7.17 23.64 -2.35
N LYS A 108 7.64 24.02 -3.54
CA LYS A 108 8.86 23.48 -4.15
C LYS A 108 10.08 23.72 -3.25
N TYR A 109 10.23 24.92 -2.75
CA TYR A 109 11.34 25.29 -1.87
C TYR A 109 11.32 24.50 -0.55
N GLU A 110 10.15 24.42 0.09
CA GLU A 110 9.99 23.75 1.38
C GLU A 110 10.18 22.24 1.32
N ILE A 111 9.68 21.58 0.25
CA ILE A 111 9.78 20.12 0.15
C ILE A 111 11.18 19.65 -0.25
N LEU A 112 11.89 20.41 -1.09
CA LEU A 112 13.23 20.07 -1.55
C LEU A 112 14.32 20.48 -0.55
N GLY A 113 14.09 21.51 0.26
CA GLY A 113 15.09 22.10 1.12
C GLY A 113 16.24 22.75 0.33
N GLN A 114 17.25 23.22 1.04
CA GLN A 114 18.46 23.75 0.42
C GLN A 114 19.37 22.59 -0.02
N GLY A 115 19.65 22.46 -1.32
CA GLY A 115 20.72 21.60 -1.83
C GLY A 115 20.30 20.28 -2.48
N SER A 116 19.05 20.08 -2.82
CA SER A 116 18.67 18.92 -3.65
C SER A 116 19.10 19.15 -5.10
N ASN A 117 20.09 18.36 -5.57
CA ASN A 117 20.56 18.38 -6.95
C ASN A 117 19.79 17.43 -7.88
N ARG A 118 18.82 16.64 -7.33
CA ARG A 118 18.04 15.68 -8.11
C ARG A 118 16.82 16.37 -8.69
N ASP A 119 16.55 16.12 -9.97
CA ASP A 119 15.34 16.61 -10.62
C ASP A 119 14.11 15.87 -10.05
N MET A 120 13.15 16.63 -9.50
CA MET A 120 11.98 16.12 -8.81
C MET A 120 10.70 16.66 -9.46
N SER A 121 9.76 15.78 -9.71
CA SER A 121 8.38 16.15 -9.99
C SER A 121 7.65 16.36 -8.66
N ILE A 122 7.01 17.52 -8.52
CA ILE A 122 6.37 17.93 -7.27
C ILE A 122 4.90 18.22 -7.57
N ASP A 123 4.04 17.67 -6.70
CA ASP A 123 2.62 17.96 -6.68
C ASP A 123 2.17 18.25 -5.24
N TYR A 124 1.05 18.94 -5.06
CA TYR A 124 0.56 19.27 -3.75
C TYR A 124 -0.97 19.39 -3.69
N LEU A 125 -1.50 19.18 -2.50
CA LEU A 125 -2.90 19.31 -2.18
C LEU A 125 -3.07 20.31 -1.01
N VAL A 126 -3.89 21.33 -1.21
CA VAL A 126 -4.37 22.17 -0.10
C VAL A 126 -5.55 21.47 0.55
N TYR A 127 -5.48 21.20 1.84
CA TYR A 127 -6.50 20.40 2.54
C TYR A 127 -7.15 21.14 3.72
N GLY A 128 -6.65 22.31 4.08
CA GLY A 128 -7.21 23.07 5.18
C GLY A 128 -6.59 24.47 5.33
N THR A 129 -7.13 25.18 6.31
CA THR A 129 -6.60 26.45 6.79
C THR A 129 -6.41 26.38 8.29
N THR A 130 -5.41 27.07 8.80
CA THR A 130 -5.13 27.21 10.23
C THR A 130 -4.71 28.64 10.52
N LYS A 131 -4.53 28.96 11.78
CA LYS A 131 -3.98 30.24 12.21
C LYS A 131 -2.60 30.07 12.81
N ASP A 132 -1.72 30.97 12.48
CA ASP A 132 -0.42 31.03 13.13
C ASP A 132 -0.55 31.31 14.62
N ALA A 133 0.11 30.56 15.46
CA ALA A 133 -0.04 30.63 16.90
C ALA A 133 0.46 31.97 17.51
N GLU A 134 1.43 32.62 16.85
CA GLU A 134 2.05 33.85 17.35
C GLU A 134 1.42 35.11 16.75
N THR A 135 1.20 35.08 15.43
CA THR A 135 0.76 36.26 14.68
C THR A 135 -0.74 36.30 14.40
N ASN A 136 -1.47 35.21 14.68
CA ASN A 136 -2.88 35.00 14.34
C ASN A 136 -3.20 35.19 12.83
N ALA A 137 -2.18 35.17 11.98
CA ALA A 137 -2.31 35.23 10.53
C ALA A 137 -2.88 33.93 9.96
N ASP A 138 -3.67 34.02 8.90
CA ASP A 138 -4.18 32.83 8.23
C ASP A 138 -3.07 32.09 7.48
N LYS A 139 -3.01 30.77 7.68
CA LYS A 139 -2.13 29.84 6.98
C LYS A 139 -2.94 28.77 6.25
N ILE A 140 -2.43 28.30 5.14
CA ILE A 140 -2.95 27.13 4.43
C ILE A 140 -2.15 25.89 4.80
N GLN A 141 -2.87 24.79 4.95
CA GLN A 141 -2.29 23.47 5.18
C GLN A 141 -2.17 22.74 3.85
N VAL A 142 -0.94 22.36 3.51
CA VAL A 142 -0.60 21.77 2.22
C VAL A 142 0.12 20.46 2.46
N ARG A 143 -0.34 19.39 1.81
CA ARG A 143 0.46 18.16 1.67
C ARG A 143 1.18 18.17 0.34
N ALA A 144 2.50 18.29 0.38
CA ALA A 144 3.36 18.23 -0.78
C ALA A 144 3.94 16.84 -0.95
N THR A 145 4.08 16.40 -2.20
CA THR A 145 4.72 15.13 -2.57
C THR A 145 5.72 15.38 -3.69
N ALA A 146 6.92 14.84 -3.56
CA ALA A 146 7.97 14.93 -4.56
C ALA A 146 8.47 13.52 -4.91
N ILE A 147 8.61 13.25 -6.21
CA ILE A 147 9.12 11.99 -6.77
C ILE A 147 10.23 12.33 -7.77
N PRO A 148 11.37 11.61 -7.79
CA PRO A 148 12.41 11.81 -8.78
C PRO A 148 11.87 11.61 -10.20
N THR A 149 12.22 12.53 -11.09
CA THR A 149 11.74 12.54 -12.47
C THR A 149 12.22 11.31 -13.26
N ASP A 150 13.40 10.77 -12.94
CA ASP A 150 13.93 9.54 -13.52
C ASP A 150 13.04 8.33 -13.19
N VAL A 151 12.59 8.16 -11.95
CA VAL A 151 11.65 7.09 -11.55
C VAL A 151 10.34 7.17 -12.35
N ILE A 152 9.81 8.38 -12.55
CA ILE A 152 8.60 8.58 -13.35
C ILE A 152 8.84 8.18 -14.82
N LYS A 153 10.03 8.49 -15.36
CA LYS A 153 10.42 8.09 -16.72
C LYS A 153 10.49 6.56 -16.88
N ASP A 154 11.08 5.87 -15.90
CA ASP A 154 11.15 4.41 -15.89
C ASP A 154 9.77 3.77 -15.92
N TYR A 155 8.84 4.25 -15.09
CA TYR A 155 7.44 3.81 -15.13
C TYR A 155 6.76 4.06 -16.48
N ARG A 156 6.98 5.23 -17.06
CA ARG A 156 6.41 5.56 -18.38
C ARG A 156 6.97 4.67 -19.47
N GLU A 157 8.24 4.33 -19.41
CA GLU A 157 8.92 3.52 -20.42
C GLU A 157 8.37 2.09 -20.42
N PHE A 158 8.29 1.43 -19.27
CA PHE A 158 7.77 0.07 -19.25
C PHE A 158 6.28 0.00 -19.66
N LEU A 159 5.46 0.98 -19.28
CA LEU A 159 4.05 1.03 -19.70
C LEU A 159 3.92 1.26 -21.22
N LYS A 160 4.74 2.11 -21.82
CA LYS A 160 4.78 2.29 -23.27
C LYS A 160 5.16 1.00 -23.99
N ASN A 161 6.09 0.21 -23.46
CA ASN A 161 6.49 -1.10 -24.02
C ASN A 161 5.34 -2.13 -23.99
N MET A 162 4.28 -1.83 -23.23
CA MET A 162 3.04 -2.59 -23.17
C MET A 162 1.90 -1.97 -24.00
N ASP A 163 2.15 -0.89 -24.71
CA ASP A 163 1.13 -0.10 -25.40
C ASP A 163 0.04 0.44 -24.44
N LEU A 164 0.46 0.74 -23.18
CA LEU A 164 -0.36 1.39 -22.18
C LEU A 164 0.01 2.87 -22.07
N ASN A 165 -1.03 3.70 -21.90
CA ASN A 165 -0.89 5.14 -21.71
C ASN A 165 -1.19 5.51 -20.24
N PRO A 166 -0.17 5.83 -19.43
CA PRO A 166 -0.41 6.27 -18.05
C PRO A 166 -1.01 7.68 -18.05
N VAL A 167 -2.21 7.79 -17.49
CA VAL A 167 -2.94 9.07 -17.37
C VAL A 167 -2.70 9.75 -16.02
N ALA A 168 -2.31 8.98 -15.00
CA ALA A 168 -1.92 9.50 -13.70
C ALA A 168 -0.93 8.57 -12.99
N LEU A 169 -0.10 9.17 -12.13
CA LEU A 169 0.69 8.49 -11.11
C LEU A 169 0.21 8.99 -9.75
N ASP A 170 -0.22 8.06 -8.92
CA ASP A 170 -0.58 8.32 -7.51
C ASP A 170 0.46 7.71 -6.58
N VAL A 171 0.42 8.10 -5.31
CA VAL A 171 1.21 7.50 -4.25
C VAL A 171 0.31 6.85 -3.21
N ASN A 172 0.74 5.72 -2.64
CA ASN A 172 -0.09 4.95 -1.71
C ASN A 172 -0.62 5.78 -0.52
N PRO A 173 0.17 6.64 0.13
CA PRO A 173 -0.37 7.48 1.21
C PRO A 173 -1.53 8.37 0.76
N ASN A 174 -1.49 8.88 -0.48
CA ASN A 174 -2.59 9.66 -1.03
C ASN A 174 -3.80 8.79 -1.38
N ALA A 175 -3.58 7.62 -1.97
CA ALA A 175 -4.64 6.65 -2.26
C ALA A 175 -5.37 6.23 -0.97
N VAL A 176 -4.63 5.86 0.07
CA VAL A 176 -5.18 5.52 1.40
C VAL A 176 -5.98 6.69 1.99
N ARG A 177 -5.45 7.90 1.95
CA ARG A 177 -6.13 9.11 2.42
C ARG A 177 -7.48 9.33 1.73
N LYS A 178 -7.52 9.22 0.41
CA LYS A 178 -8.75 9.38 -0.37
C LYS A 178 -9.77 8.31 -0.01
N LEU A 179 -9.34 7.06 0.02
CA LEU A 179 -10.21 5.91 0.29
C LEU A 179 -10.84 5.96 1.68
N PHE A 180 -10.04 6.26 2.70
CA PHE A 180 -10.50 6.31 4.09
C PHE A 180 -10.92 7.72 4.56
N SER A 181 -11.30 8.58 3.64
CA SER A 181 -11.87 9.89 3.98
C SER A 181 -13.28 9.79 4.57
N GLN A 182 -14.00 8.71 4.30
CA GLN A 182 -15.37 8.46 4.76
C GLN A 182 -15.73 6.97 4.67
N GLY A 183 -16.86 6.60 5.26
CA GLY A 183 -17.40 5.25 5.19
C GLY A 183 -17.39 4.53 6.54
N ILE A 184 -17.85 3.29 6.52
CA ILE A 184 -17.91 2.39 7.68
C ILE A 184 -17.01 1.19 7.38
N VAL A 185 -16.00 0.99 8.21
CA VAL A 185 -15.08 -0.16 8.11
C VAL A 185 -15.72 -1.36 8.80
N ASN A 186 -15.66 -2.52 8.17
CA ASN A 186 -16.15 -3.81 8.67
C ASN A 186 -17.62 -3.78 9.16
N GLY A 187 -18.40 -2.77 8.75
CA GLY A 187 -19.80 -2.61 9.15
C GLY A 187 -20.02 -1.99 10.54
N ASN A 188 -18.98 -1.70 11.31
CA ASN A 188 -19.09 -1.26 12.71
C ASN A 188 -18.34 0.03 13.05
N VAL A 189 -17.29 0.41 12.34
CA VAL A 189 -16.46 1.57 12.67
C VAL A 189 -16.68 2.70 11.66
N ASN A 190 -17.34 3.78 12.08
CA ASN A 190 -17.53 4.98 11.28
C ASN A 190 -16.26 5.84 11.28
N ILE A 191 -15.63 5.97 10.11
CA ILE A 191 -14.37 6.72 9.95
C ILE A 191 -14.49 8.17 10.40
N LYS A 192 -15.61 8.84 10.12
CA LYS A 192 -15.82 10.26 10.49
C LYS A 192 -15.98 10.51 11.99
N GLN A 193 -16.17 9.46 12.77
CA GLN A 193 -16.43 9.54 14.21
C GLN A 193 -15.34 8.85 15.06
N SER A 194 -14.33 8.27 14.40
CA SER A 194 -13.35 7.42 15.06
C SER A 194 -11.93 7.85 14.76
N THR A 195 -11.04 7.64 15.73
CA THR A 195 -9.59 7.62 15.52
C THR A 195 -9.15 6.18 15.35
N ILE A 196 -8.59 5.83 14.21
CA ILE A 196 -8.21 4.46 13.84
C ILE A 196 -6.77 4.37 13.38
N LEU A 197 -6.18 3.19 13.52
CA LEU A 197 -4.92 2.83 12.89
C LEU A 197 -5.16 1.92 11.69
N LEU A 198 -4.52 2.23 10.58
CA LEU A 198 -4.39 1.34 9.43
C LEU A 198 -2.97 0.80 9.42
N ILE A 199 -2.80 -0.51 9.41
CA ILE A 199 -1.51 -1.18 9.46
C ILE A 199 -1.37 -2.07 8.23
N GLU A 200 -0.56 -1.62 7.27
CA GLU A 200 -0.21 -2.42 6.10
C GLU A 200 0.94 -3.36 6.41
N LEU A 201 0.71 -4.64 6.23
CA LEU A 201 1.69 -5.70 6.44
C LEU A 201 2.16 -6.23 5.08
N SER A 202 3.23 -5.64 4.55
CA SER A 202 3.83 -6.07 3.28
C SER A 202 5.05 -6.96 3.52
N SER A 203 5.53 -7.62 2.46
CA SER A 203 6.67 -8.54 2.55
C SER A 203 7.94 -7.85 3.04
N LYS A 204 8.27 -6.66 2.53
CA LYS A 204 9.50 -5.92 2.85
C LYS A 204 9.28 -4.76 3.83
N THR A 205 8.07 -4.24 3.93
CA THR A 205 7.75 -3.03 4.69
C THR A 205 6.50 -3.18 5.52
N THR A 206 6.39 -2.33 6.53
CA THR A 206 5.18 -2.15 7.32
C THR A 206 4.83 -0.67 7.32
N THR A 207 3.61 -0.30 6.94
CA THR A 207 3.13 1.09 7.00
C THR A 207 2.07 1.23 8.08
N VAL A 208 2.26 2.18 8.98
CA VAL A 208 1.31 2.51 10.05
C VAL A 208 0.77 3.91 9.79
N THR A 209 -0.53 4.01 9.51
CA THR A 209 -1.22 5.27 9.25
C THR A 209 -2.25 5.51 10.34
N VAL A 210 -2.17 6.66 11.00
CA VAL A 210 -3.15 7.14 11.97
C VAL A 210 -4.15 8.04 11.27
N LEU A 211 -5.41 7.69 11.36
CA LEU A 211 -6.52 8.49 10.86
C LEU A 211 -7.35 9.01 12.03
N ASP A 212 -7.51 10.32 12.11
CA ASP A 212 -8.45 10.96 13.03
C ASP A 212 -9.63 11.49 12.25
N LYS A 213 -10.81 10.93 12.49
CA LYS A 213 -12.08 11.35 11.86
C LYS A 213 -12.00 11.47 10.33
N GLY A 214 -11.26 10.53 9.70
CA GLY A 214 -11.05 10.46 8.26
C GLY A 214 -9.91 11.32 7.71
N PHE A 215 -9.12 11.97 8.57
CA PHE A 215 -7.92 12.69 8.19
C PHE A 215 -6.65 11.94 8.61
N PRO A 216 -5.70 11.70 7.72
CA PRO A 216 -4.43 11.10 8.10
C PRO A 216 -3.57 12.14 8.84
N VAL A 217 -3.38 11.92 10.12
CA VAL A 217 -2.54 12.78 10.96
C VAL A 217 -1.07 12.37 10.94
N LEU A 218 -0.81 11.08 10.69
CA LEU A 218 0.55 10.54 10.58
C LEU A 218 0.54 9.28 9.73
N SER A 219 1.52 9.14 8.82
CA SER A 219 1.83 7.88 8.15
C SER A 219 3.33 7.61 8.28
N ARG A 220 3.68 6.41 8.72
CA ARG A 220 5.06 5.95 8.87
C ARG A 220 5.28 4.66 8.13
N ARG A 221 6.18 4.70 7.14
CA ARG A 221 6.66 3.53 6.43
C ARG A 221 7.96 3.05 7.08
N LEU A 222 7.99 1.78 7.42
CA LEU A 222 9.07 1.14 8.18
C LEU A 222 9.71 0.06 7.32
N GLN A 223 11.03 -0.03 7.35
CA GLN A 223 11.84 -0.94 6.53
C GLN A 223 11.95 -2.33 7.16
N PHE A 224 10.81 -2.90 7.55
CA PHE A 224 10.69 -4.30 7.93
C PHE A 224 9.32 -4.84 7.53
N GLY A 225 9.28 -6.10 7.12
CA GLY A 225 8.06 -6.77 6.70
C GLY A 225 8.08 -8.26 7.09
N HIS A 226 7.02 -8.97 6.73
CA HIS A 226 6.84 -10.38 7.10
C HIS A 226 7.58 -11.37 6.18
N GLY A 227 8.30 -10.91 5.14
CA GLY A 227 8.92 -11.78 4.12
C GLY A 227 9.89 -12.81 4.68
N ASN A 228 10.61 -12.46 5.76
CA ASN A 228 11.51 -13.40 6.41
C ASN A 228 10.76 -14.61 7.02
N ILE A 229 9.57 -14.41 7.56
CA ILE A 229 8.72 -15.50 8.08
C ILE A 229 8.40 -16.49 6.96
N ARG A 230 7.96 -15.95 5.80
CA ARG A 230 7.63 -16.77 4.64
C ARG A 230 8.84 -17.54 4.11
N GLN A 231 9.99 -16.90 3.96
CA GLN A 231 11.23 -17.55 3.50
C GLN A 231 11.65 -18.70 4.42
N VAL A 232 11.55 -18.51 5.73
CA VAL A 232 11.86 -19.56 6.70
C VAL A 232 10.83 -20.70 6.63
N ALA A 233 9.53 -20.39 6.53
CA ALA A 233 8.46 -21.38 6.40
C ALA A 233 8.62 -22.23 5.13
N ASP A 234 8.89 -21.62 3.98
CA ASP A 234 9.15 -22.31 2.71
C ASP A 234 10.39 -23.21 2.80
N SER A 235 11.45 -22.75 3.47
CA SER A 235 12.67 -23.53 3.70
C SER A 235 12.43 -24.76 4.58
N VAL A 236 11.65 -24.62 5.64
CA VAL A 236 11.27 -25.72 6.53
C VAL A 236 10.43 -26.76 5.77
N LYS A 237 9.45 -26.31 4.97
CA LYS A 237 8.62 -27.20 4.16
C LYS A 237 9.45 -27.98 3.13
N LYS A 238 10.40 -27.32 2.46
CA LYS A 238 11.34 -27.96 1.52
C LYS A 238 12.19 -29.02 2.21
N LEU A 239 12.67 -28.79 3.42
CA LEU A 239 13.43 -29.77 4.18
C LEU A 239 12.57 -30.99 4.58
N GLN A 240 11.32 -30.78 4.99
CA GLN A 240 10.38 -31.83 5.35
C GLN A 240 9.94 -32.66 4.14
N SER A 241 9.71 -32.04 2.98
CA SER A 241 9.37 -32.73 1.73
C SER A 241 10.57 -33.42 1.06
N GLY A 242 11.76 -32.86 1.20
CA GLY A 242 13.01 -33.41 0.63
C GLY A 242 13.49 -34.70 1.27
N SER A 243 12.99 -35.04 2.47
CA SER A 243 13.29 -36.33 3.12
C SER A 243 12.54 -37.53 2.49
N GLN A 244 11.53 -37.29 1.62
CA GLN A 244 10.80 -38.35 0.93
C GLN A 244 11.05 -38.42 -0.60
N GLN A 245 11.65 -37.41 -1.23
CA GLN A 245 12.03 -37.45 -2.66
C GLN A 245 13.54 -37.57 -2.83
N SER A 246 14.05 -38.77 -2.51
CA SER A 246 15.45 -39.07 -2.68
C SER A 246 15.81 -39.34 -4.13
N SER A 247 17.00 -38.87 -4.51
CA SER A 247 17.99 -39.49 -5.43
C SER A 247 17.64 -39.73 -6.90
N LEU A 248 16.41 -39.95 -7.34
CA LEU A 248 16.10 -40.24 -8.75
C LEU A 248 15.86 -38.97 -9.61
N ALA A 249 15.17 -37.97 -9.10
CA ALA A 249 14.89 -36.74 -9.83
C ALA A 249 16.17 -35.88 -10.06
N ARG A 250 17.11 -35.91 -9.10
CA ARG A 250 18.43 -35.26 -9.25
C ARG A 250 19.32 -35.91 -10.32
N ARG A 251 19.10 -37.18 -10.64
CA ARG A 251 19.90 -37.90 -11.67
C ARG A 251 19.39 -37.70 -13.09
N LEU A 252 18.17 -37.22 -13.29
CA LEU A 252 17.53 -37.11 -14.61
C LEU A 252 17.48 -35.69 -15.17
N ASN A 253 18.03 -34.71 -14.48
CA ASN A 253 18.15 -33.33 -14.99
C ASN A 253 16.88 -32.79 -15.69
N ILE A 254 15.70 -33.21 -15.20
CA ILE A 254 14.43 -32.70 -15.70
C ILE A 254 14.17 -31.42 -14.97
N THR A 255 14.52 -30.30 -15.58
CA THR A 255 14.02 -28.98 -15.24
C THR A 255 12.52 -28.94 -15.60
N THR A 256 11.69 -29.46 -14.74
CA THR A 256 10.29 -29.05 -14.71
C THR A 256 10.28 -27.67 -14.09
N SER A 257 10.11 -26.66 -14.95
CA SER A 257 9.73 -25.30 -14.54
C SER A 257 8.27 -25.32 -14.03
N GLU A 258 8.00 -26.07 -12.99
CA GLU A 258 6.85 -25.82 -12.14
C GLU A 258 7.24 -24.65 -11.26
N ALA A 259 6.56 -23.54 -11.44
CA ALA A 259 6.53 -22.48 -10.46
C ALA A 259 6.24 -23.15 -9.11
N GLU A 260 7.29 -23.34 -8.29
CA GLU A 260 7.14 -23.91 -6.95
C GLU A 260 6.15 -23.04 -6.21
N SER A 261 4.93 -23.55 -6.00
CA SER A 261 3.88 -22.86 -5.30
C SER A 261 4.40 -22.54 -3.89
N SER A 262 4.73 -21.30 -3.63
CA SER A 262 5.02 -20.82 -2.28
C SER A 262 3.83 -21.20 -1.39
N VAL A 263 4.11 -21.57 -0.13
CA VAL A 263 3.06 -21.87 0.86
C VAL A 263 2.11 -20.67 0.93
N PRO A 264 0.80 -20.86 0.72
CA PRO A 264 -0.17 -19.78 0.93
C PRO A 264 -0.02 -19.23 2.35
N ILE A 265 -0.10 -17.90 2.50
CA ILE A 265 0.07 -17.27 3.82
C ILE A 265 -1.00 -17.73 4.80
N GLU A 266 -2.22 -18.00 4.30
CA GLU A 266 -3.35 -18.51 5.06
C GLU A 266 -3.08 -19.89 5.69
N ASP A 267 -2.16 -20.66 5.09
CA ASP A 267 -1.76 -22.00 5.60
C ASP A 267 -0.61 -21.91 6.61
N ILE A 268 0.01 -20.75 6.77
CA ILE A 268 1.08 -20.55 7.75
C ILE A 268 0.45 -20.23 9.11
N ASP A 269 0.24 -21.24 9.94
CA ASP A 269 -0.14 -21.06 11.35
C ASP A 269 1.12 -20.85 12.19
N VAL A 270 1.60 -19.61 12.23
CA VAL A 270 2.82 -19.23 12.97
C VAL A 270 2.69 -19.34 14.49
N TRP A 271 1.48 -19.61 14.96
CA TRP A 271 1.12 -19.71 16.39
C TRP A 271 0.82 -21.15 16.82
N ASN A 272 0.88 -22.12 15.90
CA ASN A 272 0.60 -23.51 16.19
C ASN A 272 1.81 -24.18 16.88
N GLU A 273 1.55 -25.11 17.80
CA GLU A 273 2.58 -25.88 18.50
C GLU A 273 3.54 -26.60 17.54
N THR A 274 3.06 -27.09 16.40
CA THR A 274 3.90 -27.74 15.36
C THR A 274 4.91 -26.76 14.73
N VAL A 275 4.63 -25.47 14.69
CA VAL A 275 5.55 -24.42 14.23
C VAL A 275 6.52 -24.05 15.35
N ALA A 276 6.09 -24.14 16.61
CA ALA A 276 6.95 -23.94 17.77
C ALA A 276 8.10 -24.99 17.84
N GLU A 277 7.96 -26.12 17.18
CA GLU A 277 9.02 -27.12 17.03
C GLU A 277 10.14 -26.72 16.07
N THR A 278 9.98 -25.62 15.32
CA THR A 278 11.02 -25.09 14.44
C THR A 278 11.60 -23.79 15.01
N PRO A 279 12.71 -23.85 15.76
CA PRO A 279 13.28 -22.67 16.44
C PRO A 279 13.55 -21.47 15.52
N ALA A 280 13.94 -21.74 14.27
CA ALA A 280 14.20 -20.69 13.29
C ALA A 280 12.93 -19.90 12.91
N LEU A 281 11.81 -20.60 12.68
CA LEU A 281 10.54 -19.95 12.34
C LEU A 281 9.98 -19.20 13.54
N GLN A 282 10.04 -19.79 14.73
CA GLN A 282 9.64 -19.12 15.96
C GLN A 282 10.46 -17.84 16.22
N SER A 283 11.77 -17.88 15.97
CA SER A 283 12.65 -16.71 16.09
C SER A 283 12.26 -15.62 15.10
N ALA A 284 12.01 -15.96 13.83
CA ALA A 284 11.59 -15.00 12.80
C ALA A 284 10.24 -14.36 13.15
N VAL A 285 9.27 -15.13 13.61
CA VAL A 285 7.96 -14.64 14.05
C VAL A 285 8.10 -13.70 15.23
N ASN A 286 8.82 -14.09 16.27
CA ASN A 286 9.00 -13.28 17.47
C ASN A 286 9.71 -11.96 17.17
N ALA A 287 10.75 -11.98 16.31
CA ALA A 287 11.47 -10.78 15.91
C ALA A 287 10.55 -9.80 15.14
N TYR A 288 9.79 -10.31 14.19
CA TYR A 288 8.83 -9.50 13.42
C TYR A 288 7.76 -8.90 14.32
N PHE A 289 7.14 -9.71 15.17
CA PHE A 289 6.08 -9.26 16.08
C PHE A 289 6.56 -8.22 17.07
N LYS A 290 7.73 -8.41 17.66
CA LYS A 290 8.33 -7.42 18.55
C LYS A 290 8.49 -6.07 17.83
N SER A 291 9.05 -6.08 16.62
CA SER A 291 9.23 -4.86 15.83
C SER A 291 7.89 -4.22 15.48
N LEU A 292 6.88 -5.02 15.15
CA LEU A 292 5.54 -4.55 14.80
C LEU A 292 4.85 -3.89 16.00
N VAL A 293 4.82 -4.54 17.15
CA VAL A 293 4.22 -4.02 18.39
C VAL A 293 4.91 -2.71 18.81
N ASP A 294 6.24 -2.69 18.82
CA ASP A 294 7.01 -1.49 19.16
C ASP A 294 6.70 -0.33 18.21
N ALA A 295 6.63 -0.59 16.91
CA ALA A 295 6.37 0.42 15.91
C ALA A 295 4.96 0.99 16.01
N VAL A 296 3.95 0.13 16.16
CA VAL A 296 2.55 0.53 16.31
C VAL A 296 2.37 1.33 17.59
N SER A 297 2.87 0.84 18.73
CA SER A 297 2.76 1.52 20.02
C SER A 297 3.40 2.91 20.01
N ARG A 298 4.63 3.03 19.48
CA ARG A 298 5.32 4.33 19.37
C ARG A 298 4.59 5.30 18.44
N THR A 299 4.05 4.80 17.33
CA THR A 299 3.31 5.63 16.38
C THR A 299 2.02 6.14 17.00
N ALA A 300 1.29 5.28 17.71
CA ALA A 300 0.08 5.62 18.42
C ALA A 300 0.34 6.68 19.50
N GLN A 301 1.28 6.42 20.41
CA GLN A 301 1.64 7.33 21.51
C GLN A 301 2.12 8.69 20.98
N PHE A 302 2.98 8.69 19.97
CA PHE A 302 3.46 9.94 19.35
C PHE A 302 2.29 10.73 18.75
N SER A 303 1.36 10.07 18.07
CA SER A 303 0.23 10.75 17.43
C SER A 303 -0.71 11.37 18.45
N ILE A 304 -1.04 10.64 19.52
CA ILE A 304 -1.88 11.15 20.61
C ILE A 304 -1.23 12.38 21.25
N ALA A 305 0.06 12.29 21.58
CA ALA A 305 0.77 13.37 22.25
C ALA A 305 0.97 14.62 21.37
N LYS A 306 1.33 14.42 20.09
CA LYS A 306 1.67 15.52 19.18
C LYS A 306 0.44 16.21 18.59
N TYR A 307 -0.57 15.42 18.21
CA TYR A 307 -1.73 15.93 17.47
C TYR A 307 -2.97 16.09 18.36
N HIS A 308 -2.87 15.77 19.65
CA HIS A 308 -3.96 15.86 20.63
C HIS A 308 -5.24 15.15 20.17
N ILE A 309 -5.07 14.03 19.49
CA ILE A 309 -6.18 13.20 19.01
C ILE A 309 -6.75 12.32 20.12
N ASP A 310 -7.98 11.87 19.92
CA ASP A 310 -8.62 10.92 20.82
C ASP A 310 -7.87 9.58 20.87
N ALA A 311 -8.18 8.76 21.86
CA ALA A 311 -7.65 7.42 21.95
C ALA A 311 -8.01 6.60 20.71
N ILE A 312 -7.07 5.78 20.24
CA ILE A 312 -7.27 4.91 19.08
C ILE A 312 -8.31 3.87 19.42
N SER A 313 -9.41 3.86 18.70
CA SER A 313 -10.54 2.96 18.92
C SER A 313 -10.27 1.55 18.39
N THR A 314 -9.69 1.45 17.22
CA THR A 314 -9.47 0.18 16.51
C THR A 314 -8.26 0.26 15.60
N CYS A 315 -7.51 -0.83 15.53
CA CYS A 315 -6.43 -1.04 14.55
C CYS A 315 -6.93 -1.99 13.45
N PHE A 316 -6.77 -1.63 12.19
CA PHE A 316 -7.12 -2.47 11.05
C PHE A 316 -5.87 -2.96 10.33
N LEU A 317 -5.76 -4.28 10.18
CA LEU A 317 -4.66 -4.94 9.46
C LEU A 317 -5.06 -5.20 8.01
N TYR A 318 -4.15 -4.93 7.08
CA TYR A 318 -4.32 -5.24 5.67
C TYR A 318 -2.98 -5.57 5.00
N GLY A 319 -2.99 -5.88 3.71
CA GLY A 319 -1.81 -6.35 2.99
C GLY A 319 -1.61 -7.86 3.11
N SER A 320 -0.57 -8.39 2.47
CA SER A 320 -0.32 -9.83 2.38
C SER A 320 -0.07 -10.50 3.74
N GLY A 321 0.55 -9.81 4.68
CA GLY A 321 0.81 -10.33 6.03
C GLY A 321 -0.43 -10.41 6.92
N ALA A 322 -1.53 -9.74 6.56
CA ALA A 322 -2.78 -9.84 7.32
C ALA A 322 -3.46 -11.22 7.20
N GLY A 323 -3.03 -12.04 6.24
CA GLY A 323 -3.51 -13.43 6.06
C GLY A 323 -3.00 -14.42 7.09
N TYR A 324 -1.99 -14.11 7.90
CA TYR A 324 -1.51 -15.05 8.93
C TYR A 324 -2.60 -15.36 9.95
N LYS A 325 -2.80 -16.64 10.25
CA LYS A 325 -3.81 -17.09 11.22
C LYS A 325 -3.59 -16.44 12.59
N LYS A 326 -4.66 -15.92 13.17
CA LYS A 326 -4.70 -15.32 14.53
C LYS A 326 -3.83 -14.07 14.73
N ILE A 327 -3.30 -13.44 13.66
CA ILE A 327 -2.44 -12.26 13.77
C ILE A 327 -3.16 -11.10 14.47
N ASP A 328 -4.44 -10.91 14.17
CA ASP A 328 -5.31 -9.92 14.79
C ASP A 328 -5.44 -10.11 16.30
N LYS A 329 -5.69 -11.37 16.74
CA LYS A 329 -5.85 -11.71 18.16
C LYS A 329 -4.56 -11.52 18.94
N GLU A 330 -3.43 -11.94 18.36
CA GLU A 330 -2.14 -11.81 19.04
C GLU A 330 -1.71 -10.34 19.15
N LEU A 331 -1.92 -9.55 18.10
CA LEU A 331 -1.68 -8.10 18.17
C LEU A 331 -2.61 -7.40 19.16
N ALA A 332 -3.90 -7.75 19.18
CA ALA A 332 -4.84 -7.18 20.15
C ALA A 332 -4.39 -7.44 21.59
N ARG A 333 -3.93 -8.67 21.87
CA ARG A 333 -3.41 -9.06 23.18
C ARG A 333 -2.18 -8.24 23.60
N GLN A 334 -1.26 -7.97 22.67
CA GLN A 334 -0.03 -7.26 22.97
C GLN A 334 -0.20 -5.74 23.01
N LEU A 335 -1.08 -5.19 22.18
CA LEU A 335 -1.34 -3.75 22.11
C LEU A 335 -2.38 -3.29 23.16
N GLY A 336 -3.18 -4.21 23.72
CA GLY A 336 -4.25 -3.87 24.64
C GLY A 336 -5.39 -3.06 24.00
N THR A 337 -5.55 -3.16 22.66
CA THR A 337 -6.59 -2.46 21.90
C THR A 337 -7.25 -3.41 20.89
N GLN A 338 -8.42 -3.01 20.37
CA GLN A 338 -9.11 -3.81 19.36
C GLN A 338 -8.29 -3.84 18.06
N VAL A 339 -8.05 -5.03 17.54
CA VAL A 339 -7.38 -5.25 16.25
C VAL A 339 -8.25 -6.15 15.39
N GLU A 340 -8.50 -5.73 14.16
CA GLU A 340 -9.31 -6.47 13.17
C GLU A 340 -8.59 -6.56 11.83
N ILE A 341 -8.86 -7.63 11.09
CA ILE A 341 -8.51 -7.69 9.66
C ILE A 341 -9.46 -6.78 8.90
N LEU A 342 -8.93 -5.94 8.03
CA LEU A 342 -9.72 -5.07 7.16
C LEU A 342 -10.38 -5.90 6.06
N LYS A 343 -11.70 -6.06 6.12
CA LYS A 343 -12.48 -6.90 5.20
C LYS A 343 -13.35 -6.08 4.26
N ALA A 344 -13.94 -5.02 4.75
CA ALA A 344 -14.93 -4.25 4.01
C ALA A 344 -14.85 -2.75 4.34
N LEU A 345 -15.19 -1.93 3.37
CA LEU A 345 -15.47 -0.51 3.51
C LEU A 345 -16.78 -0.22 2.79
N SER A 346 -17.72 0.43 3.46
CA SER A 346 -19.09 0.62 2.94
C SER A 346 -19.18 1.36 1.61
N THR A 347 -18.12 2.09 1.24
CA THR A 347 -18.01 2.82 -0.03
C THR A 347 -17.39 2.00 -1.16
N VAL A 348 -16.96 0.74 -0.90
CA VAL A 348 -16.29 -0.10 -1.89
C VAL A 348 -17.07 -1.38 -2.13
N ASN A 349 -17.34 -1.66 -3.39
CA ASN A 349 -17.99 -2.87 -3.84
C ASN A 349 -17.08 -3.60 -4.84
N GLY A 350 -17.16 -4.93 -4.86
CA GLY A 350 -16.38 -5.76 -5.78
C GLY A 350 -17.02 -7.11 -6.02
N PRO A 351 -16.44 -7.95 -6.89
CA PRO A 351 -16.89 -9.32 -7.13
C PRO A 351 -16.79 -10.17 -5.86
N LYS A 352 -17.37 -11.36 -5.87
CA LYS A 352 -17.49 -12.23 -4.69
C LYS A 352 -16.16 -12.60 -4.03
N ASP A 353 -15.12 -12.71 -4.83
CA ASP A 353 -13.74 -13.05 -4.42
C ASP A 353 -12.86 -11.82 -4.13
N PHE A 354 -13.46 -10.63 -4.13
CA PHE A 354 -12.74 -9.39 -3.84
C PHE A 354 -12.31 -9.30 -2.39
N VAL A 355 -11.02 -9.14 -2.17
CA VAL A 355 -10.41 -8.93 -0.85
C VAL A 355 -9.91 -7.50 -0.76
N LEU A 356 -10.68 -6.61 -0.15
CA LEU A 356 -10.39 -5.17 -0.06
C LEU A 356 -8.95 -4.90 0.43
N GLY A 357 -8.50 -5.61 1.47
CA GLY A 357 -7.17 -5.42 2.07
C GLY A 357 -5.99 -5.65 1.12
N GLN A 358 -6.20 -6.29 -0.04
CA GLN A 358 -5.16 -6.45 -1.06
C GLN A 358 -5.16 -5.32 -2.09
N PHE A 359 -6.28 -4.62 -2.27
CA PHE A 359 -6.49 -3.65 -3.37
C PHE A 359 -6.75 -2.21 -2.88
N ILE A 360 -6.39 -1.89 -1.64
CA ILE A 360 -6.61 -0.56 -1.04
C ILE A 360 -6.04 0.55 -1.91
N ASN A 361 -4.80 0.40 -2.37
CA ASN A 361 -4.14 1.41 -3.18
C ASN A 361 -4.83 1.57 -4.54
N CYS A 362 -5.24 0.44 -5.17
CA CYS A 362 -6.00 0.49 -6.41
C CYS A 362 -7.34 1.21 -6.23
N CYS A 363 -8.08 0.89 -5.16
CA CYS A 363 -9.36 1.54 -4.86
C CYS A 363 -9.18 3.05 -4.64
N GLY A 364 -8.19 3.43 -3.85
CA GLY A 364 -7.91 4.84 -3.57
C GLY A 364 -7.45 5.63 -4.81
N ALA A 365 -6.69 5.01 -5.70
CA ALA A 365 -6.23 5.64 -6.93
C ALA A 365 -7.36 5.92 -7.94
N LEU A 366 -8.47 5.15 -7.89
CA LEU A 366 -9.67 5.43 -8.68
C LEU A 366 -10.36 6.73 -8.27
N ILE A 367 -10.20 7.19 -7.03
CA ILE A 367 -10.77 8.46 -6.57
C ILE A 367 -9.94 9.61 -7.15
N ARG A 368 -10.50 10.29 -8.13
CA ARG A 368 -9.90 11.48 -8.73
C ARG A 368 -10.83 12.66 -8.51
N HIS A 369 -10.24 13.74 -8.02
CA HIS A 369 -10.92 15.02 -7.93
C HIS A 369 -10.46 15.84 -9.15
N ASP A 370 -11.40 16.25 -9.97
CA ASP A 370 -11.18 17.17 -11.09
C ASP A 370 -10.72 18.52 -10.56
#